data_2dabfae6f1385f04331bd518f60c0ab2
#
_entry.id   2dabfae6f1385f04331bd518f60c0ab2
#
_cell.length_a   1.000
_cell.length_b   1.000
_cell.length_c   1.000
_cell.angle_alpha   90.00
_cell.angle_beta   90.00
_cell.angle_gamma   90.00
#
_symmetry.space_group_name_H-M   'P 1'
#
loop_
_entity.id
_entity.type
_entity.pdbx_description
1 polymer ?
#
loop_
_entity_poly.entity_id
_entity_poly.type
_entity_poly.pdbx_seq_one_letter_code
_entity_poly.pdbx_strand_id
1 'polypeptide(L)'
;LIEKYELDGKLRSQTDSEVAAAVLSRFYQGDPYAAIRKTVLKLKGTFAFAVLFEDIPGKIFAVRNVSPIVAASTEDGAILSSDVAAIVPFTTQYFVVPELHVVCLSRDGIEMYDLSGDRAGIEWMTVDWDISRSDKGGYPFYMEKEIMEQPRVIEETVLPRVKDGKPDFSAEGIGDDMLTQCRRICVIACGTAMHAGLVGKSLIQAMIGIHVDVVMASEFMYNDPVVDGETLVIAISQSGTSKQVIQGLE
;
A
#
# COMPACT_ATOMS: atom_id res chain seq x y z
N LEU A 1 6.24 8.56 -24.48
CA LEU A 1 7.20 9.58 -23.99
C LEU A 1 8.52 9.53 -24.74
N ILE A 2 9.08 8.33 -24.97
CA ILE A 2 10.37 8.16 -25.67
C ILE A 2 10.35 8.88 -27.02
N GLU A 3 9.40 8.57 -27.88
CA GLU A 3 9.23 9.19 -29.19
C GLU A 3 8.96 10.71 -29.06
N LYS A 4 8.02 11.11 -28.20
CA LYS A 4 7.61 12.51 -28.02
C LYS A 4 8.76 13.42 -27.57
N TYR A 5 9.69 12.90 -26.77
CA TYR A 5 10.83 13.67 -26.22
C TYR A 5 12.15 13.30 -26.86
N GLU A 6 12.14 12.56 -27.97
CA GLU A 6 13.31 12.16 -28.74
C GLU A 6 14.38 11.50 -27.84
N LEU A 7 13.95 10.54 -27.01
CA LEU A 7 14.82 9.84 -26.07
C LEU A 7 15.40 8.55 -26.66
N ASP A 8 14.96 8.15 -27.85
CA ASP A 8 15.45 6.94 -28.50
C ASP A 8 16.96 6.97 -28.70
N GLY A 9 17.63 5.87 -28.36
CA GLY A 9 19.09 5.77 -28.37
C GLY A 9 19.83 6.59 -27.30
N LYS A 10 19.13 7.30 -26.42
CA LYS A 10 19.72 8.10 -25.33
C LYS A 10 19.59 7.44 -23.97
N LEU A 11 18.72 6.42 -23.86
CA LEU A 11 18.49 5.68 -22.62
C LEU A 11 19.52 4.55 -22.50
N ARG A 12 19.94 4.25 -21.28
CA ARG A 12 20.91 3.20 -20.95
C ARG A 12 20.25 1.90 -20.50
N SER A 13 18.99 1.97 -20.11
CA SER A 13 18.21 0.84 -19.63
C SER A 13 16.84 0.78 -20.34
N GLN A 14 16.05 -0.22 -19.96
CA GLN A 14 14.67 -0.38 -20.42
C GLN A 14 13.65 -0.02 -19.31
N THR A 15 14.10 0.69 -18.26
CA THR A 15 13.23 1.06 -17.13
C THR A 15 12.43 2.31 -17.45
N ASP A 16 11.18 2.33 -17.03
CA ASP A 16 10.30 3.49 -17.08
C ASP A 16 10.80 4.65 -16.20
N SER A 17 11.48 4.33 -15.11
CA SER A 17 12.10 5.31 -14.20
C SER A 17 13.17 6.16 -14.91
N GLU A 18 13.97 5.56 -15.79
CA GLU A 18 14.94 6.31 -16.59
C GLU A 18 14.25 7.25 -17.59
N VAL A 19 13.15 6.81 -18.20
CA VAL A 19 12.32 7.66 -19.06
C VAL A 19 11.76 8.84 -18.28
N ALA A 20 11.27 8.60 -17.06
CA ALA A 20 10.76 9.66 -16.19
C ALA A 20 11.86 10.67 -15.82
N ALA A 21 13.06 10.20 -15.46
CA ALA A 21 14.22 11.04 -15.16
C ALA A 21 14.65 11.88 -16.38
N ALA A 22 14.68 11.27 -17.57
CA ALA A 22 15.04 11.97 -18.82
C ALA A 22 14.01 13.05 -19.18
N VAL A 23 12.72 12.79 -18.98
CA VAL A 23 11.65 13.78 -19.17
C VAL A 23 11.77 14.92 -18.14
N LEU A 24 12.06 14.58 -16.87
CA LEU A 24 12.29 15.56 -15.82
C LEU A 24 13.44 16.51 -16.17
N SER A 25 14.55 15.94 -16.61
CA SER A 25 15.73 16.72 -17.05
C SER A 25 15.40 17.72 -18.16
N ARG A 26 14.49 17.38 -19.08
CA ARG A 26 14.03 18.31 -20.14
C ARG A 26 13.25 19.50 -19.61
N PHE A 27 12.52 19.33 -18.52
CA PHE A 27 11.74 20.40 -17.91
C PHE A 27 12.50 21.20 -16.86
N TYR A 28 13.64 20.69 -16.40
CA TYR A 28 14.42 21.34 -15.37
C TYR A 28 15.16 22.57 -15.92
N GLN A 29 14.87 23.73 -15.32
CA GLN A 29 15.47 25.03 -15.64
C GLN A 29 15.81 25.78 -14.34
N GLY A 30 16.31 25.05 -13.32
CA GLY A 30 16.66 25.62 -12.01
C GLY A 30 15.48 25.66 -11.01
N ASP A 31 14.26 25.25 -11.40
CA ASP A 31 13.11 25.12 -10.51
C ASP A 31 12.67 23.66 -10.43
N PRO A 32 13.01 22.95 -9.32
CA PRO A 32 12.64 21.55 -9.09
C PRO A 32 11.13 21.31 -9.07
N TYR A 33 10.39 22.19 -8.41
CA TYR A 33 8.95 22.03 -8.27
C TYR A 33 8.26 22.13 -9.64
N ALA A 34 8.60 23.12 -10.43
CA ALA A 34 8.05 23.31 -11.77
C ALA A 34 8.42 22.12 -12.68
N ALA A 35 9.65 21.63 -12.60
CA ALA A 35 10.10 20.51 -13.40
C ALA A 35 9.37 19.20 -13.03
N ILE A 36 9.25 18.89 -11.75
CA ILE A 36 8.54 17.70 -11.25
C ILE A 36 7.07 17.79 -11.67
N ARG A 37 6.40 18.90 -11.41
CA ARG A 37 4.97 19.08 -11.78
C ARG A 37 4.74 18.88 -13.28
N LYS A 38 5.56 19.51 -14.14
CA LYS A 38 5.46 19.32 -15.60
C LYS A 38 5.67 17.86 -16.00
N THR A 39 6.55 17.14 -15.30
CA THR A 39 6.84 15.74 -15.58
C THR A 39 5.68 14.85 -15.19
N VAL A 40 5.18 14.93 -13.96
CA VAL A 40 4.12 14.05 -13.48
C VAL A 40 2.82 14.17 -14.26
N LEU A 41 2.53 15.37 -14.79
CA LEU A 41 1.39 15.61 -15.69
C LEU A 41 1.53 14.90 -17.07
N LYS A 42 2.70 14.35 -17.39
CA LYS A 42 2.94 13.57 -18.62
C LYS A 42 2.97 12.07 -18.36
N LEU A 43 3.11 11.67 -17.11
CA LEU A 43 3.14 10.27 -16.72
C LEU A 43 1.71 9.69 -16.62
N LYS A 44 1.60 8.41 -16.85
CA LYS A 44 0.36 7.64 -16.67
C LYS A 44 0.69 6.44 -15.79
N GLY A 45 -0.28 6.03 -14.98
CA GLY A 45 -0.14 4.87 -14.11
C GLY A 45 0.35 5.24 -12.71
N THR A 46 0.86 4.26 -12.01
CA THR A 46 1.28 4.36 -10.61
C THR A 46 2.77 4.66 -10.51
N PHE A 47 3.15 5.57 -9.63
CA PHE A 47 4.55 5.89 -9.38
C PHE A 47 4.76 6.47 -7.98
N ALA A 48 5.99 6.34 -7.51
CA ALA A 48 6.53 7.01 -6.34
C ALA A 48 7.98 7.37 -6.62
N PHE A 49 8.31 8.63 -6.63
CA PHE A 49 9.66 9.10 -6.94
C PHE A 49 10.26 9.87 -5.77
N ALA A 50 11.53 9.56 -5.48
CA ALA A 50 12.42 10.43 -4.74
C ALA A 50 13.45 10.98 -5.74
N VAL A 51 13.61 12.29 -5.79
CA VAL A 51 14.40 13.00 -6.79
C VAL A 51 15.46 13.84 -6.10
N LEU A 52 16.68 13.72 -6.59
CA LEU A 52 17.82 14.56 -6.20
C LEU A 52 18.23 15.42 -7.39
N PHE A 53 18.59 16.66 -7.12
CA PHE A 53 19.15 17.58 -8.10
C PHE A 53 20.59 17.88 -7.71
N GLU A 54 21.50 17.75 -8.66
CA GLU A 54 22.94 17.91 -8.43
C GLU A 54 23.29 19.34 -7.94
N ASP A 55 22.61 20.31 -8.47
CA ASP A 55 22.79 21.73 -8.16
C ASP A 55 22.03 22.20 -6.90
N ILE A 56 21.27 21.30 -6.25
CA ILE A 56 20.51 21.59 -5.01
C ILE A 56 20.86 20.54 -3.95
N PRO A 57 22.08 20.55 -3.41
CA PRO A 57 22.48 19.58 -2.39
C PRO A 57 21.69 19.75 -1.09
N GLY A 58 21.51 18.66 -0.36
CA GLY A 58 20.84 18.65 0.94
C GLY A 58 19.32 18.68 0.87
N LYS A 59 18.72 18.56 -0.31
CA LYS A 59 17.28 18.46 -0.50
C LYS A 59 16.88 17.19 -1.25
N ILE A 60 15.82 16.55 -0.77
CA ILE A 60 15.16 15.43 -1.44
C ILE A 60 13.76 15.90 -1.83
N PHE A 61 13.43 15.77 -3.10
CA PHE A 61 12.07 16.02 -3.58
C PHE A 61 11.35 14.71 -3.76
N ALA A 62 10.07 14.62 -3.40
CA ALA A 62 9.29 13.43 -3.62
C ALA A 62 7.90 13.76 -4.15
N VAL A 63 7.38 12.84 -4.96
CA VAL A 63 6.04 12.93 -5.52
C VAL A 63 5.52 11.52 -5.77
N ARG A 64 4.23 11.31 -5.55
CA ARG A 64 3.60 10.02 -5.80
C ARG A 64 2.28 10.16 -6.56
N ASN A 65 1.92 9.06 -7.22
CA ASN A 65 0.58 8.78 -7.68
C ASN A 65 0.27 7.31 -7.36
N VAL A 66 -0.69 7.08 -6.48
CA VAL A 66 -1.11 5.75 -5.99
C VAL A 66 -0.10 5.07 -5.07
N SER A 67 1.12 4.75 -5.55
CA SER A 67 2.16 4.10 -4.74
C SER A 67 2.46 4.90 -3.47
N PRO A 68 2.57 4.25 -2.29
CA PRO A 68 2.70 4.96 -1.03
C PRO A 68 4.03 5.69 -0.90
N ILE A 69 3.98 6.90 -0.33
CA ILE A 69 5.12 7.60 0.25
C ILE A 69 4.65 8.20 1.57
N VAL A 70 5.43 7.99 2.61
CA VAL A 70 5.29 8.61 3.92
C VAL A 70 6.53 9.42 4.25
N ALA A 71 6.35 10.50 4.98
CA ALA A 71 7.47 11.35 5.39
C ALA A 71 7.31 11.79 6.85
N ALA A 72 8.42 12.10 7.48
CA ALA A 72 8.46 12.55 8.87
C ALA A 72 9.63 13.50 9.11
N SER A 73 9.48 14.37 10.12
CA SER A 73 10.58 15.15 10.68
C SER A 73 11.22 14.38 11.83
N THR A 74 12.53 14.45 11.91
CA THR A 74 13.35 13.87 12.99
C THR A 74 14.25 14.94 13.60
N GLU A 75 14.96 14.63 14.66
CA GLU A 75 15.94 15.56 15.28
C GLU A 75 17.08 15.91 14.33
N ASP A 76 17.48 14.97 13.45
CA ASP A 76 18.60 15.14 12.52
C ASP A 76 18.18 15.66 11.13
N GLY A 77 16.88 15.87 10.89
CA GLY A 77 16.36 16.33 9.60
C GLY A 77 15.02 15.71 9.24
N ALA A 78 14.88 15.20 8.04
CA ALA A 78 13.64 14.60 7.56
C ALA A 78 13.89 13.23 6.90
N ILE A 79 12.92 12.34 7.02
CA ILE A 79 12.97 10.97 6.49
C ILE A 79 11.82 10.75 5.51
N LEU A 80 12.08 9.95 4.47
CA LEU A 80 11.13 9.52 3.46
C LEU A 80 11.13 8.00 3.36
N SER A 81 9.96 7.39 3.30
CA SER A 81 9.83 5.93 3.16
C SER A 81 8.58 5.57 2.36
N SER A 82 8.51 4.33 1.89
CA SER A 82 7.28 3.74 1.37
C SER A 82 6.42 3.08 2.46
N ASP A 83 6.97 2.92 3.68
CA ASP A 83 6.30 2.25 4.80
C ASP A 83 6.56 3.00 6.10
N VAL A 84 5.51 3.15 6.92
CA VAL A 84 5.57 3.79 8.24
C VAL A 84 6.48 3.03 9.20
N ALA A 85 6.57 1.71 9.09
CA ALA A 85 7.43 0.89 9.94
C ALA A 85 8.91 1.31 9.88
N ALA A 86 9.38 1.84 8.75
CA ALA A 86 10.74 2.35 8.60
C ALA A 86 10.95 3.71 9.29
N ILE A 87 9.89 4.45 9.58
CA ILE A 87 9.93 5.77 10.25
C ILE A 87 9.91 5.61 11.77
N VAL A 88 9.15 4.63 12.26
CA VAL A 88 8.89 4.39 13.68
C VAL A 88 10.15 4.40 14.59
N PRO A 89 11.32 3.85 14.17
CA PRO A 89 12.54 3.93 15.00
C PRO A 89 13.05 5.34 15.26
N PHE A 90 12.61 6.33 14.49
CA PHE A 90 13.12 7.70 14.55
C PHE A 90 12.09 8.69 15.11
N THR A 91 10.80 8.47 14.84
CA THR A 91 9.72 9.34 15.31
C THR A 91 8.37 8.64 15.23
N THR A 92 7.45 9.03 16.10
CA THR A 92 6.05 8.54 16.06
C THR A 92 5.13 9.42 15.20
N GLN A 93 5.62 10.58 14.76
CA GLN A 93 4.82 11.49 13.94
C GLN A 93 5.25 11.39 12.47
N TYR A 94 4.28 11.19 11.60
CA TYR A 94 4.47 11.08 10.17
C TYR A 94 3.28 11.67 9.41
N PHE A 95 3.39 11.79 8.12
CA PHE A 95 2.26 12.04 7.24
C PHE A 95 2.37 11.22 5.96
N VAL A 96 1.22 10.92 5.37
CA VAL A 96 1.15 10.31 4.04
C VAL A 96 1.20 11.45 3.02
N VAL A 97 2.17 11.40 2.12
CA VAL A 97 2.24 12.40 1.04
C VAL A 97 0.99 12.25 0.18
N PRO A 98 0.16 13.29 0.02
CA PRO A 98 -1.03 13.21 -0.83
C PRO A 98 -0.67 12.97 -2.30
N GLU A 99 -1.58 12.41 -3.06
CA GLU A 99 -1.33 12.16 -4.49
C GLU A 99 -1.06 13.46 -5.24
N LEU A 100 -0.09 13.40 -6.15
CA LEU A 100 0.29 14.52 -7.01
C LEU A 100 0.72 15.80 -6.25
N HIS A 101 1.11 15.66 -4.98
CA HIS A 101 1.79 16.74 -4.24
C HIS A 101 3.29 16.52 -4.30
N VAL A 102 4.02 17.62 -4.43
CA VAL A 102 5.49 17.62 -4.41
C VAL A 102 5.94 18.03 -3.02
N VAL A 103 6.65 17.14 -2.34
CA VAL A 103 7.28 17.46 -1.05
C VAL A 103 8.76 17.69 -1.24
N CYS A 104 9.32 18.62 -0.49
CA CYS A 104 10.74 18.85 -0.36
C CYS A 104 11.14 18.60 1.09
N LEU A 105 12.04 17.64 1.27
CA LEU A 105 12.65 17.34 2.56
C LEU A 105 14.03 17.98 2.61
N SER A 106 14.33 18.65 3.70
CA SER A 106 15.63 19.22 3.97
C SER A 106 15.98 19.04 5.45
N ARG A 107 17.18 19.44 5.84
CA ARG A 107 17.55 19.47 7.27
C ARG A 107 16.70 20.47 8.07
N ASP A 108 16.21 21.51 7.41
CA ASP A 108 15.47 22.60 8.06
C ASP A 108 13.96 22.30 8.17
N GLY A 109 13.49 21.20 7.56
CA GLY A 109 12.10 20.80 7.62
C GLY A 109 11.54 20.29 6.28
N ILE A 110 10.22 20.21 6.24
CA ILE A 110 9.46 19.66 5.10
C ILE A 110 8.53 20.75 4.58
N GLU A 111 8.55 20.93 3.28
CA GLU A 111 7.61 21.77 2.55
C GLU A 111 6.83 20.95 1.55
N MET A 112 5.56 21.28 1.33
CA MET A 112 4.69 20.59 0.39
C MET A 112 3.95 21.59 -0.50
N TYR A 113 3.82 21.24 -1.77
CA TYR A 113 3.14 22.04 -2.78
C TYR A 113 2.24 21.17 -3.64
N ASP A 114 1.10 21.69 -4.03
CA ASP A 114 0.19 21.04 -4.96
C ASP A 114 0.64 21.22 -6.44
N LEU A 115 -0.13 20.65 -7.37
CA LEU A 115 0.15 20.81 -8.81
C LEU A 115 -0.08 22.23 -9.34
N SER A 116 -0.80 23.09 -8.63
CA SER A 116 -0.93 24.50 -8.99
C SER A 116 0.30 25.31 -8.61
N GLY A 117 1.07 24.79 -7.65
CA GLY A 117 2.25 25.42 -7.08
C GLY A 117 1.96 26.18 -5.79
N ASP A 118 0.77 26.00 -5.26
CA ASP A 118 0.39 26.58 -3.98
C ASP A 118 0.92 25.72 -2.84
N ARG A 119 1.35 26.36 -1.74
CA ARG A 119 1.83 25.67 -0.56
C ARG A 119 0.67 24.93 0.10
N ALA A 120 0.82 23.61 0.27
CA ALA A 120 -0.16 22.76 0.91
C ALA A 120 0.17 22.53 2.39
N GLY A 121 -0.87 22.41 3.21
CA GLY A 121 -0.74 22.03 4.62
C GLY A 121 -0.38 20.54 4.76
N ILE A 122 0.40 20.23 5.80
CA ILE A 122 0.75 18.85 6.13
C ILE A 122 -0.20 18.36 7.23
N GLU A 123 -0.89 17.26 6.96
CA GLU A 123 -1.74 16.59 7.95
C GLU A 123 -0.91 15.54 8.68
N TRP A 124 -0.49 15.85 9.88
CA TRP A 124 0.32 14.98 10.71
C TRP A 124 -0.52 13.89 11.36
N MET A 125 0.00 12.69 11.32
CA MET A 125 -0.57 11.48 11.93
C MET A 125 0.40 11.00 13.03
N THR A 126 -0.13 10.31 14.03
CA THR A 126 0.67 9.67 15.07
C THR A 126 0.53 8.17 14.97
N VAL A 127 1.63 7.47 15.09
CA VAL A 127 1.64 6.00 15.21
C VAL A 127 0.98 5.62 16.52
N ASP A 128 -0.12 4.89 16.46
CA ASP A 128 -0.95 4.46 17.60
C ASP A 128 -0.79 2.97 17.95
N TRP A 129 -0.03 2.23 17.16
CA TRP A 129 0.24 0.82 17.45
C TRP A 129 1.50 0.61 18.31
N ASP A 130 1.53 -0.51 19.00
CA ASP A 130 2.69 -0.93 19.81
C ASP A 130 3.93 -1.13 18.93
N ILE A 131 4.88 -0.22 19.09
CA ILE A 131 6.15 -0.20 18.33
C ILE A 131 6.94 -1.50 18.55
N SER A 132 6.79 -2.13 19.74
CA SER A 132 7.46 -3.41 20.03
C SER A 132 7.02 -4.54 19.10
N ARG A 133 5.82 -4.45 18.54
CA ARG A 133 5.31 -5.42 17.55
C ARG A 133 5.99 -5.30 16.19
N SER A 134 6.52 -4.13 15.86
CA SER A 134 7.28 -3.89 14.62
C SER A 134 8.75 -4.29 14.73
N ASP A 135 9.23 -4.61 15.94
CA ASP A 135 10.59 -5.11 16.15
C ASP A 135 10.69 -6.60 15.82
N LYS A 136 11.88 -7.05 15.44
CA LYS A 136 12.15 -8.48 15.20
C LYS A 136 12.07 -9.34 16.46
N GLY A 137 11.96 -8.74 17.65
CA GLY A 137 11.81 -9.46 18.92
C GLY A 137 12.97 -10.40 19.24
N GLY A 138 14.18 -10.07 18.81
CA GLY A 138 15.38 -10.90 18.96
C GLY A 138 15.59 -11.94 17.87
N TYR A 139 14.69 -12.07 16.90
CA TYR A 139 14.85 -12.94 15.74
C TYR A 139 15.71 -12.29 14.64
N PRO A 140 16.54 -13.03 13.91
CA PRO A 140 17.33 -12.49 12.79
C PRO A 140 16.46 -12.04 11.62
N PHE A 141 15.29 -12.67 11.42
CA PHE A 141 14.38 -12.41 10.32
C PHE A 141 12.94 -12.21 10.79
N TYR A 142 12.19 -11.31 10.16
CA TYR A 142 10.76 -11.11 10.44
C TYR A 142 9.94 -12.37 10.21
N MET A 143 10.19 -13.10 9.13
CA MET A 143 9.49 -14.36 8.83
C MET A 143 9.65 -15.39 9.94
N GLU A 144 10.84 -15.50 10.52
CA GLU A 144 11.08 -16.42 11.65
C GLU A 144 10.28 -16.02 12.90
N LYS A 145 10.27 -14.72 13.23
CA LYS A 145 9.41 -14.16 14.27
C LYS A 145 7.94 -14.52 14.03
N GLU A 146 7.43 -14.24 12.84
CA GLU A 146 6.04 -14.48 12.46
C GLU A 146 5.67 -15.97 12.55
N ILE A 147 6.57 -16.87 12.14
CA ILE A 147 6.38 -18.32 12.29
C ILE A 147 6.26 -18.70 13.78
N MET A 148 7.12 -18.18 14.62
CA MET A 148 7.14 -18.51 16.06
C MET A 148 6.00 -17.85 16.83
N GLU A 149 5.43 -16.78 16.34
CA GLU A 149 4.26 -16.11 16.92
C GLU A 149 2.92 -16.81 16.59
N GLN A 150 2.87 -17.67 15.58
CA GLN A 150 1.62 -18.29 15.11
C GLN A 150 0.77 -18.91 16.22
N PRO A 151 1.30 -19.67 17.20
CA PRO A 151 0.47 -20.27 18.25
C PRO A 151 -0.33 -19.20 19.04
N ARG A 152 0.35 -18.12 19.45
CA ARG A 152 -0.27 -17.03 20.19
C ARG A 152 -1.28 -16.26 19.32
N VAL A 153 -0.90 -15.92 18.08
CA VAL A 153 -1.75 -15.15 17.17
C VAL A 153 -3.02 -15.93 16.79
N ILE A 154 -2.92 -17.25 16.60
CA ILE A 154 -4.09 -18.10 16.33
C ILE A 154 -5.03 -18.07 17.53
N GLU A 155 -4.50 -18.23 18.75
CA GLU A 155 -5.29 -18.20 19.98
C GLU A 155 -5.99 -16.84 20.14
N GLU A 156 -5.27 -15.72 20.02
CA GLU A 156 -5.80 -14.36 20.10
C GLU A 156 -6.84 -14.06 19.02
N THR A 157 -6.75 -14.71 17.86
CA THR A 157 -7.69 -14.54 16.76
C THR A 157 -8.94 -15.37 16.92
N VAL A 158 -8.82 -16.62 17.35
CA VAL A 158 -9.92 -17.59 17.38
C VAL A 158 -10.74 -17.46 18.66
N LEU A 159 -10.11 -17.38 19.85
CA LEU A 159 -10.84 -17.42 21.12
C LEU A 159 -11.89 -16.32 21.27
N PRO A 160 -11.66 -15.05 20.89
CA PRO A 160 -12.69 -14.02 20.98
C PRO A 160 -13.90 -14.27 20.08
N ARG A 161 -13.76 -15.13 19.08
CA ARG A 161 -14.79 -15.48 18.08
C ARG A 161 -15.43 -16.84 18.33
N VAL A 162 -15.30 -17.35 19.55
CA VAL A 162 -15.93 -18.60 19.95
C VAL A 162 -16.76 -18.36 21.23
N LYS A 163 -18.04 -18.63 21.16
CA LYS A 163 -18.98 -18.54 22.29
C LYS A 163 -19.73 -19.86 22.42
N ASP A 164 -19.73 -20.43 23.63
CA ASP A 164 -20.36 -21.72 23.91
C ASP A 164 -19.92 -22.84 22.95
N GLY A 165 -18.66 -22.83 22.55
CA GLY A 165 -18.06 -23.82 21.62
C GLY A 165 -18.48 -23.66 20.16
N LYS A 166 -19.11 -22.55 19.78
CA LYS A 166 -19.54 -22.22 18.40
C LYS A 166 -18.87 -20.93 17.93
N PRO A 167 -18.61 -20.79 16.63
CA PRO A 167 -18.19 -19.51 16.05
C PRO A 167 -19.22 -18.41 16.32
N ASP A 168 -18.76 -17.25 16.73
CA ASP A 168 -19.56 -16.05 16.96
C ASP A 168 -18.84 -14.83 16.36
N PHE A 169 -19.41 -14.26 15.30
CA PHE A 169 -18.92 -13.08 14.59
C PHE A 169 -19.81 -11.86 14.82
N SER A 170 -20.67 -11.90 15.83
CA SER A 170 -21.60 -10.80 16.13
C SER A 170 -20.88 -9.49 16.46
N ALA A 171 -19.69 -9.56 17.07
CA ALA A 171 -18.87 -8.39 17.39
C ALA A 171 -18.34 -7.70 16.11
N GLU A 172 -18.17 -8.43 15.01
CA GLU A 172 -17.78 -7.93 13.70
C GLU A 172 -19.00 -7.52 12.83
N GLY A 173 -20.23 -7.64 13.37
CA GLY A 173 -21.47 -7.32 12.64
C GLY A 173 -21.89 -8.37 11.62
N ILE A 174 -21.31 -9.57 11.66
CA ILE A 174 -21.67 -10.68 10.78
C ILE A 174 -22.68 -11.58 11.51
N GLY A 175 -23.93 -11.56 11.05
CA GLY A 175 -25.00 -12.40 11.61
C GLY A 175 -25.11 -13.75 10.93
N ASP A 176 -25.72 -14.71 11.62
CA ASP A 176 -26.00 -16.05 11.09
C ASP A 176 -26.82 -16.02 9.80
N ASP A 177 -27.71 -15.04 9.65
CA ASP A 177 -28.56 -14.88 8.46
C ASP A 177 -27.72 -14.65 7.20
N MET A 178 -26.67 -13.85 7.29
CA MET A 178 -25.76 -13.58 6.17
C MET A 178 -25.05 -14.86 5.72
N LEU A 179 -24.63 -15.69 6.67
CA LEU A 179 -23.90 -16.92 6.38
C LEU A 179 -24.83 -18.02 5.87
N THR A 180 -26.06 -18.13 6.39
CA THR A 180 -27.01 -19.18 6.00
C THR A 180 -27.65 -18.95 4.63
N GLN A 181 -27.71 -17.72 4.15
CA GLN A 181 -28.21 -17.37 2.80
C GLN A 181 -27.14 -17.55 1.73
N CYS A 182 -25.89 -17.72 2.11
CA CYS A 182 -24.77 -17.86 1.19
C CYS A 182 -24.86 -19.19 0.41
N ARG A 183 -24.84 -19.12 -0.92
CA ARG A 183 -24.80 -20.26 -1.85
C ARG A 183 -23.44 -20.45 -2.51
N ARG A 184 -22.65 -19.41 -2.51
CA ARG A 184 -21.34 -19.35 -3.16
C ARG A 184 -20.41 -18.42 -2.38
N ILE A 185 -19.12 -18.74 -2.40
CA ILE A 185 -18.10 -17.86 -1.79
C ILE A 185 -17.11 -17.48 -2.87
N CYS A 186 -16.78 -16.20 -2.95
CA CYS A 186 -15.71 -15.66 -3.78
C CYS A 186 -14.65 -15.02 -2.89
N VAL A 187 -13.44 -15.58 -2.90
CA VAL A 187 -12.30 -15.03 -2.15
C VAL A 187 -11.46 -14.20 -3.09
N ILE A 188 -11.22 -12.94 -2.75
CA ILE A 188 -10.35 -12.04 -3.51
C ILE A 188 -9.13 -11.67 -2.68
N ALA A 189 -7.94 -11.89 -3.23
CA ALA A 189 -6.68 -11.63 -2.53
C ALA A 189 -5.50 -11.52 -3.51
N CYS A 190 -4.35 -11.09 -3.02
CA CYS A 190 -3.08 -11.08 -3.75
C CYS A 190 -1.99 -11.80 -2.94
N GLY A 191 -0.99 -12.37 -3.66
CA GLY A 191 0.20 -12.95 -3.04
C GLY A 191 -0.11 -14.07 -2.04
N THR A 192 0.55 -14.06 -0.89
CA THR A 192 0.39 -15.10 0.15
C THR A 192 -1.01 -15.10 0.78
N ALA A 193 -1.71 -13.97 0.81
CA ALA A 193 -3.11 -13.90 1.23
C ALA A 193 -4.02 -14.74 0.31
N MET A 194 -3.75 -14.76 -1.00
CA MET A 194 -4.45 -15.63 -1.93
C MET A 194 -4.17 -17.12 -1.65
N HIS A 195 -2.93 -17.47 -1.26
CA HIS A 195 -2.62 -18.85 -0.86
C HIS A 195 -3.41 -19.28 0.38
N ALA A 196 -3.60 -18.40 1.36
CA ALA A 196 -4.50 -18.65 2.48
C ALA A 196 -5.95 -18.89 2.00
N GLY A 197 -6.41 -18.10 1.03
CA GLY A 197 -7.71 -18.29 0.38
C GLY A 197 -7.84 -19.66 -0.31
N LEU A 198 -6.79 -20.15 -0.98
CA LEU A 198 -6.79 -21.49 -1.61
C LEU A 198 -6.89 -22.62 -0.57
N VAL A 199 -6.22 -22.50 0.57
CA VAL A 199 -6.37 -23.45 1.69
C VAL A 199 -7.79 -23.37 2.23
N GLY A 200 -8.32 -22.17 2.47
CA GLY A 200 -9.69 -21.93 2.91
C GLY A 200 -10.72 -22.55 1.97
N LYS A 201 -10.55 -22.39 0.65
CA LYS A 201 -11.38 -23.03 -0.37
C LYS A 201 -11.48 -24.54 -0.16
N SER A 202 -10.33 -25.21 -0.03
CA SER A 202 -10.29 -26.67 0.12
C SER A 202 -11.01 -27.12 1.40
N LEU A 203 -10.84 -26.42 2.50
CA LEU A 203 -11.47 -26.73 3.78
C LEU A 203 -12.98 -26.47 3.73
N ILE A 204 -13.41 -25.32 3.28
CA ILE A 204 -14.83 -24.92 3.22
C ILE A 204 -15.61 -25.85 2.31
N GLN A 205 -15.09 -26.14 1.10
CA GLN A 205 -15.75 -27.07 0.19
C GLN A 205 -15.87 -28.47 0.77
N ALA A 206 -14.84 -28.97 1.46
CA ALA A 206 -14.88 -30.27 2.10
C ALA A 206 -15.85 -30.35 3.29
N MET A 207 -15.98 -29.27 4.05
CA MET A 207 -16.79 -29.26 5.28
C MET A 207 -18.28 -29.01 5.03
N ILE A 208 -18.60 -28.08 4.14
CA ILE A 208 -20.00 -27.62 3.96
C ILE A 208 -20.52 -27.73 2.51
N GLY A 209 -19.70 -28.16 1.55
CA GLY A 209 -20.12 -28.43 0.18
C GLY A 209 -20.50 -27.19 -0.65
N ILE A 210 -20.20 -25.97 -0.16
CA ILE A 210 -20.45 -24.74 -0.90
C ILE A 210 -19.30 -24.49 -1.88
N HIS A 211 -19.66 -24.06 -3.10
CA HIS A 211 -18.66 -23.70 -4.11
C HIS A 211 -17.87 -22.46 -3.68
N VAL A 212 -16.55 -22.54 -3.75
CA VAL A 212 -15.64 -21.45 -3.40
C VAL A 212 -14.72 -21.15 -4.58
N ASP A 213 -14.75 -19.92 -5.07
CA ASP A 213 -13.78 -19.41 -6.02
C ASP A 213 -12.71 -18.58 -5.30
N VAL A 214 -11.46 -18.69 -5.75
CA VAL A 214 -10.37 -17.85 -5.28
C VAL A 214 -9.79 -17.14 -6.48
N VAL A 215 -9.91 -15.82 -6.51
CA VAL A 215 -9.53 -14.99 -7.63
C VAL A 215 -8.44 -14.01 -7.19
N MET A 216 -7.43 -13.82 -8.04
CA MET A 216 -6.45 -12.78 -7.82
C MET A 216 -7.14 -11.40 -7.91
N ALA A 217 -6.95 -10.55 -6.91
CA ALA A 217 -7.66 -9.28 -6.84
C ALA A 217 -7.40 -8.38 -8.05
N SER A 218 -6.20 -8.44 -8.64
CA SER A 218 -5.89 -7.70 -9.87
C SER A 218 -6.67 -8.19 -11.10
N GLU A 219 -7.09 -9.45 -11.12
CA GLU A 219 -7.85 -10.05 -12.22
C GLU A 219 -9.37 -9.92 -12.01
N PHE A 220 -9.79 -9.84 -10.74
CA PHE A 220 -11.21 -9.78 -10.38
C PHE A 220 -11.95 -8.65 -11.09
N MET A 221 -11.33 -7.46 -11.17
CA MET A 221 -11.91 -6.29 -11.83
C MET A 221 -12.06 -6.40 -13.35
N TYR A 222 -11.25 -7.25 -13.99
CA TYR A 222 -11.20 -7.36 -15.46
C TYR A 222 -12.00 -8.55 -16.00
N ASN A 223 -12.40 -9.48 -15.13
CA ASN A 223 -13.04 -10.73 -15.53
C ASN A 223 -14.56 -10.74 -15.38
N ASP A 224 -15.20 -9.56 -15.16
CA ASP A 224 -16.65 -9.42 -14.94
C ASP A 224 -17.20 -10.53 -14.01
N PRO A 225 -16.78 -10.58 -12.75
CA PRO A 225 -17.13 -11.69 -11.85
C PRO A 225 -18.64 -11.73 -11.64
N VAL A 226 -19.20 -12.93 -11.68
CA VAL A 226 -20.62 -13.13 -11.37
C VAL A 226 -20.78 -13.09 -9.85
N VAL A 227 -21.13 -11.92 -9.32
CA VAL A 227 -21.46 -11.71 -7.90
C VAL A 227 -22.92 -11.31 -7.79
N ASP A 228 -23.68 -12.09 -7.05
CA ASP A 228 -25.10 -11.89 -6.81
C ASP A 228 -25.42 -11.83 -5.30
N GLY A 229 -26.68 -11.64 -4.96
CA GLY A 229 -27.12 -11.54 -3.56
C GLY A 229 -26.94 -12.82 -2.73
N GLU A 230 -26.58 -13.95 -3.34
CA GLU A 230 -26.31 -15.24 -2.68
C GLU A 230 -24.79 -15.53 -2.62
N THR A 231 -23.94 -14.60 -3.09
CA THR A 231 -22.50 -14.75 -3.09
C THR A 231 -21.87 -13.98 -1.93
N LEU A 232 -21.18 -14.68 -1.03
CA LEU A 232 -20.33 -14.05 0.00
C LEU A 232 -18.96 -13.73 -0.59
N VAL A 233 -18.59 -12.46 -0.63
CA VAL A 233 -17.25 -12.02 -1.05
C VAL A 233 -16.36 -11.88 0.19
N ILE A 234 -15.22 -12.58 0.20
CA ILE A 234 -14.21 -12.52 1.25
C ILE A 234 -12.96 -11.85 0.70
N ALA A 235 -12.66 -10.65 1.14
CA ALA A 235 -11.46 -9.94 0.78
C ALA A 235 -10.36 -10.19 1.82
N ILE A 236 -9.22 -10.77 1.41
CA ILE A 236 -8.11 -11.03 2.32
C ILE A 236 -6.97 -10.06 2.02
N SER A 237 -6.63 -9.24 3.02
CA SER A 237 -5.53 -8.29 2.95
C SER A 237 -4.81 -8.21 4.29
N GLN A 238 -3.49 -8.32 4.28
CA GLN A 238 -2.66 -8.22 5.49
C GLN A 238 -2.66 -6.78 6.03
N SER A 239 -2.51 -5.79 5.17
CA SER A 239 -2.42 -4.37 5.57
C SER A 239 -3.77 -3.63 5.56
N GLY A 240 -4.81 -4.22 4.95
CA GLY A 240 -6.06 -3.51 4.67
C GLY A 240 -5.96 -2.42 3.60
N THR A 241 -4.76 -2.16 3.08
CA THR A 241 -4.48 -1.08 2.12
C THR A 241 -4.14 -1.58 0.71
N SER A 242 -4.25 -2.89 0.46
CA SER A 242 -4.01 -3.47 -0.86
C SER A 242 -4.99 -2.88 -1.87
N LYS A 243 -4.47 -2.03 -2.76
CA LYS A 243 -5.30 -1.27 -3.72
C LYS A 243 -6.14 -2.19 -4.60
N GLN A 244 -5.55 -3.28 -5.10
CA GLN A 244 -6.26 -4.22 -5.97
C GLN A 244 -7.42 -4.88 -5.23
N VAL A 245 -7.26 -5.16 -3.93
CA VAL A 245 -8.34 -5.72 -3.10
C VAL A 245 -9.44 -4.68 -2.86
N ILE A 246 -9.06 -3.44 -2.53
CA ILE A 246 -10.02 -2.35 -2.29
C ILE A 246 -10.80 -2.04 -3.57
N GLN A 247 -10.13 -1.88 -4.70
CA GLN A 247 -10.78 -1.63 -5.98
C GLN A 247 -11.70 -2.77 -6.44
N GLY A 248 -11.40 -4.00 -6.04
CA GLY A 248 -12.28 -5.15 -6.32
C GLY A 248 -13.56 -5.16 -5.47
N LEU A 249 -13.64 -4.33 -4.42
CA LEU A 249 -14.82 -4.19 -3.56
C LEU A 249 -15.73 -3.01 -3.97
N GLU A 250 -15.24 -2.09 -4.79
CA GLU A 250 -15.97 -0.95 -5.36
C GLU A 250 -16.73 -1.36 -6.62
#